data_c9f42a1188c2f9a6044effae2c9050ac
#
_entry.id   c9f42a1188c2f9a6044effae2c9050ac
#
_cell.length_a   1.000
_cell.length_b   1.000
_cell.length_c   1.000
_cell.angle_alpha   90.00
_cell.angle_beta   90.00
_cell.angle_gamma   90.00
#
_symmetry.space_group_name_H-M   'P 1'
#
loop_
_entity.id
_entity.type
_entity.pdbx_description
1 polymer ?
#
loop_
_entity_poly.entity_id
_entity_poly.type
_entity_poly.pdbx_seq_one_letter_code
_entity_poly.pdbx_strand_id
1 'polypeptide(L)'
;SGNTLRLLKASNDNRGLVTIDEERDYQFQYTLKDAFGNTSRYRFTVRGKKQPVEPLNHREKYFFAWDKTNYLQEPGLSLIVPKGMLYDNVPLQYQVKADSGAVAFTYQLNDKPVPLHASCELRIGLRRKPVADTTKYYVARVTPKGTKYSVGGKYEDGFMKASIRELGTYTVALDTVPPEIIPVNKNLWGRNGKIVYRLKDEGAGIASYRGTIDGEYALFGRPNIVKSYWECVLDPKHVKKGGKHTVEMTVTDACGNQTVSKETFVW
;
A
#
# COMPACT_ATOMS: atom_id res chain seq x y z
N SER A 1 -12.42 13.14 -10.47
CA SER A 1 -12.81 11.71 -10.43
C SER A 1 -11.62 10.87 -10.82
N GLY A 2 -11.09 10.07 -9.88
CA GLY A 2 -9.89 9.28 -10.09
C GLY A 2 -10.14 7.84 -10.57
N ASN A 3 -11.28 7.56 -11.19
CA ASN A 3 -11.52 6.22 -11.73
C ASN A 3 -10.79 6.06 -13.06
N THR A 4 -9.61 5.41 -13.03
CA THR A 4 -8.81 5.07 -14.20
C THR A 4 -9.29 3.79 -14.89
N LEU A 5 -10.19 3.03 -14.29
CA LEU A 5 -10.75 1.81 -14.85
C LEU A 5 -11.87 2.16 -15.84
N ARG A 6 -11.59 2.06 -17.14
CA ARG A 6 -12.57 2.30 -18.21
C ARG A 6 -13.81 1.39 -18.14
N LEU A 7 -13.72 0.29 -17.40
CA LEU A 7 -14.77 -0.72 -17.24
C LEU A 7 -15.82 -0.35 -16.19
N LEU A 8 -15.49 0.52 -15.22
CA LEU A 8 -16.41 0.93 -14.17
C LEU A 8 -16.99 2.30 -14.50
N LYS A 9 -18.28 2.35 -14.76
CA LYS A 9 -19.04 3.59 -14.89
C LYS A 9 -19.92 3.76 -13.67
N ALA A 10 -19.95 4.96 -13.10
CA ALA A 10 -20.91 5.29 -12.06
C ALA A 10 -22.32 5.20 -12.63
N SER A 11 -23.20 4.50 -11.94
CA SER A 11 -24.60 4.31 -12.37
C SER A 11 -25.54 5.38 -11.81
N ASN A 12 -25.08 6.16 -10.84
CA ASN A 12 -25.84 7.28 -10.23
C ASN A 12 -24.90 8.38 -9.73
N ASP A 13 -25.49 9.53 -9.39
CA ASP A 13 -24.75 10.71 -8.90
C ASP A 13 -24.16 10.50 -7.50
N ASN A 14 -24.61 9.47 -6.76
CA ASN A 14 -24.13 9.10 -5.44
C ASN A 14 -22.93 8.13 -5.47
N ARG A 15 -22.18 8.04 -6.57
CA ARG A 15 -20.99 7.21 -6.72
C ARG A 15 -21.23 5.72 -6.46
N GLY A 16 -22.40 5.21 -6.81
CA GLY A 16 -22.78 3.82 -6.58
C GLY A 16 -23.38 3.53 -5.21
N LEU A 17 -23.50 4.52 -4.32
CA LEU A 17 -24.25 4.37 -3.07
C LEU A 17 -25.75 4.33 -3.35
N VAL A 18 -26.44 3.41 -2.72
CA VAL A 18 -27.89 3.24 -2.80
C VAL A 18 -28.45 3.32 -1.38
N THR A 19 -29.38 4.27 -1.17
CA THR A 19 -30.10 4.38 0.10
C THR A 19 -31.17 3.30 0.19
N ILE A 20 -31.17 2.54 1.28
CA ILE A 20 -32.19 1.53 1.60
C ILE A 20 -32.96 2.07 2.80
N ASP A 21 -34.09 2.74 2.55
CA ASP A 21 -34.86 3.52 3.52
C ASP A 21 -36.29 2.93 3.77
N GLU A 22 -36.66 1.91 3.04
CA GLU A 22 -37.96 1.24 3.17
C GLU A 22 -37.81 -0.26 3.47
N GLU A 23 -38.82 -0.84 4.14
CA GLU A 23 -38.91 -2.29 4.39
C GLU A 23 -39.48 -3.01 3.16
N ARG A 24 -38.70 -3.07 2.08
CA ARG A 24 -39.02 -3.78 0.85
C ARG A 24 -37.81 -4.48 0.26
N ASP A 25 -38.03 -5.27 -0.76
CA ASP A 25 -36.97 -5.91 -1.52
C ASP A 25 -36.45 -4.96 -2.60
N TYR A 26 -35.12 -4.74 -2.60
CA TYR A 26 -34.38 -3.98 -3.59
C TYR A 26 -33.66 -4.92 -4.52
N GLN A 27 -33.95 -4.85 -5.82
CA GLN A 27 -33.32 -5.67 -6.84
C GLN A 27 -32.06 -4.96 -7.38
N PHE A 28 -30.92 -5.62 -7.28
CA PHE A 28 -29.66 -5.13 -7.82
C PHE A 28 -29.24 -5.97 -9.02
N GLN A 29 -28.69 -5.33 -10.03
CA GLN A 29 -28.10 -6.00 -11.18
C GLN A 29 -26.76 -5.41 -11.52
N TYR A 30 -25.69 -6.21 -11.47
CA TYR A 30 -24.43 -5.90 -12.12
C TYR A 30 -24.46 -6.39 -13.56
N THR A 31 -24.04 -5.54 -14.47
CA THR A 31 -23.85 -5.89 -15.88
C THR A 31 -22.39 -5.68 -16.25
N LEU A 32 -21.71 -6.74 -16.62
CA LEU A 32 -20.32 -6.72 -17.09
C LEU A 32 -20.31 -6.95 -18.60
N LYS A 33 -19.62 -6.06 -19.32
CA LYS A 33 -19.38 -6.20 -20.76
C LYS A 33 -17.89 -6.29 -21.03
N ASP A 34 -17.47 -7.24 -21.86
CA ASP A 34 -16.11 -7.28 -22.36
C ASP A 34 -15.89 -6.38 -23.59
N ALA A 35 -14.65 -6.33 -24.08
CA ALA A 35 -14.29 -5.53 -25.25
C ALA A 35 -14.94 -5.99 -26.55
N PHE A 36 -15.44 -7.23 -26.62
CA PHE A 36 -16.11 -7.85 -27.75
C PHE A 36 -17.64 -7.75 -27.69
N GLY A 37 -18.18 -7.11 -26.63
CA GLY A 37 -19.60 -6.91 -26.43
C GLY A 37 -20.33 -8.07 -25.72
N ASN A 38 -19.62 -9.14 -25.32
CA ASN A 38 -20.20 -10.20 -24.51
C ASN A 38 -20.65 -9.63 -23.17
N THR A 39 -21.80 -10.08 -22.69
CA THR A 39 -22.44 -9.52 -21.51
C THR A 39 -22.76 -10.59 -20.49
N SER A 40 -22.26 -10.43 -19.26
CA SER A 40 -22.66 -11.18 -18.08
C SER A 40 -23.50 -10.32 -17.14
N ARG A 41 -24.52 -10.91 -16.53
CA ARG A 41 -25.38 -10.24 -15.55
C ARG A 41 -25.43 -11.04 -14.28
N TYR A 42 -25.25 -10.34 -13.15
CA TYR A 42 -25.41 -10.91 -11.82
C TYR A 42 -26.51 -10.13 -11.10
N ARG A 43 -27.51 -10.85 -10.58
CA ARG A 43 -28.66 -10.27 -9.88
C ARG A 43 -28.71 -10.78 -8.46
N PHE A 44 -29.02 -9.90 -7.53
CA PHE A 44 -29.29 -10.25 -6.14
C PHE A 44 -30.33 -9.30 -5.54
N THR A 45 -30.93 -9.75 -4.44
CA THR A 45 -31.93 -8.97 -3.70
C THR A 45 -31.38 -8.59 -2.35
N VAL A 46 -31.56 -7.34 -1.97
CA VAL A 46 -31.33 -6.83 -0.61
C VAL A 46 -32.68 -6.50 0.00
N ARG A 47 -32.99 -7.10 1.13
CA ARG A 47 -34.20 -6.79 1.88
C ARG A 47 -33.91 -5.70 2.89
N GLY A 48 -34.61 -4.56 2.74
CA GLY A 48 -34.65 -3.51 3.74
C GLY A 48 -35.32 -3.99 5.00
N LYS A 49 -34.71 -3.74 6.16
CA LYS A 49 -35.27 -3.98 7.48
C LYS A 49 -35.15 -2.75 8.31
N LYS A 50 -36.23 -2.40 9.00
CA LYS A 50 -36.17 -1.35 10.04
C LYS A 50 -35.28 -1.83 11.17
N GLN A 51 -34.21 -1.12 11.42
CA GLN A 51 -33.31 -1.40 12.53
C GLN A 51 -33.18 -0.15 13.38
N PRO A 52 -33.04 -0.29 14.72
CA PRO A 52 -32.65 0.84 15.54
C PRO A 52 -31.29 1.32 15.05
N VAL A 53 -31.24 2.53 14.53
CA VAL A 53 -29.97 3.21 14.20
C VAL A 53 -29.45 3.77 15.52
N GLU A 54 -28.32 3.28 15.98
CA GLU A 54 -27.64 3.90 17.11
C GLU A 54 -27.35 5.37 16.75
N PRO A 55 -27.72 6.33 17.62
CA PRO A 55 -27.42 7.72 17.36
C PRO A 55 -25.90 7.88 17.28
N LEU A 56 -25.45 8.66 16.29
CA LEU A 56 -24.04 9.01 16.14
C LEU A 56 -23.50 9.53 17.49
N ASN A 57 -22.42 8.92 17.96
CA ASN A 57 -21.77 9.34 19.18
C ASN A 57 -21.07 10.69 18.97
N HIS A 58 -21.73 11.78 19.36
CA HIS A 58 -21.18 13.14 19.30
C HIS A 58 -20.23 13.47 20.48
N ARG A 59 -19.89 12.50 21.32
CA ARG A 59 -18.95 12.67 22.44
C ARG A 59 -17.50 12.67 22.01
N GLU A 60 -17.21 12.20 20.80
CA GLU A 60 -15.86 12.22 20.27
C GLU A 60 -15.41 13.66 20.00
N LYS A 61 -14.14 13.93 20.32
CA LYS A 61 -13.53 15.27 20.14
C LYS A 61 -13.61 15.76 18.69
N TYR A 62 -13.53 14.82 17.74
CA TYR A 62 -13.57 15.11 16.32
C TYR A 62 -14.71 14.36 15.63
N PHE A 63 -15.46 15.09 14.83
CA PHE A 63 -16.52 14.57 13.98
C PHE A 63 -16.25 14.97 12.54
N PHE A 64 -16.04 13.99 11.66
CA PHE A 64 -15.81 14.21 10.25
C PHE A 64 -17.09 13.97 9.46
N ALA A 65 -17.57 15.02 8.79
CA ALA A 65 -18.75 14.94 7.94
C ALA A 65 -18.36 14.54 6.50
N TRP A 66 -19.11 13.66 5.88
CA TRP A 66 -18.84 13.17 4.51
C TRP A 66 -19.04 14.25 3.46
N ASP A 67 -19.91 15.21 3.71
CA ASP A 67 -20.32 16.28 2.79
C ASP A 67 -19.52 17.57 2.95
N LYS A 68 -18.52 17.59 3.81
CA LYS A 68 -17.66 18.75 4.09
C LYS A 68 -16.17 18.39 3.97
N THR A 69 -15.33 19.41 3.81
CA THR A 69 -13.89 19.27 4.02
C THR A 69 -13.63 19.26 5.53
N ASN A 70 -12.91 18.24 5.98
CA ASN A 70 -12.59 18.05 7.38
C ASN A 70 -11.10 18.28 7.62
N TYR A 71 -10.77 18.86 8.74
CA TYR A 71 -9.42 19.18 9.16
C TYR A 71 -9.14 18.58 10.54
N LEU A 72 -8.05 17.85 10.67
CA LEU A 72 -7.50 17.43 11.94
C LEU A 72 -6.12 18.09 12.10
N GLN A 73 -6.05 19.05 13.02
CA GLN A 73 -4.83 19.78 13.33
C GLN A 73 -4.52 19.57 14.82
N GLU A 74 -3.45 18.82 15.06
CA GLU A 74 -2.97 18.54 16.43
C GLU A 74 -1.45 18.75 16.48
N PRO A 75 -0.85 18.94 17.65
CA PRO A 75 0.59 19.03 17.76
C PRO A 75 1.31 17.87 17.08
N GLY A 76 2.07 18.15 16.03
CA GLY A 76 2.80 17.16 15.24
C GLY A 76 1.91 16.34 14.28
N LEU A 77 0.65 16.72 14.05
CA LEU A 77 -0.23 16.04 13.09
C LEU A 77 -1.06 17.05 12.29
N SER A 78 -1.11 16.85 10.98
CA SER A 78 -2.06 17.53 10.11
C SER A 78 -2.66 16.54 9.12
N LEU A 79 -4.00 16.51 9.05
CA LEU A 79 -4.75 15.72 8.09
C LEU A 79 -5.84 16.58 7.47
N ILE A 80 -5.93 16.55 6.15
CA ILE A 80 -7.01 17.20 5.40
C ILE A 80 -7.77 16.11 4.65
N VAL A 81 -9.08 16.00 4.95
CA VAL A 81 -9.99 15.09 4.26
C VAL A 81 -10.99 15.91 3.47
N PRO A 82 -10.78 16.13 2.17
CA PRO A 82 -11.66 16.93 1.34
C PRO A 82 -13.09 16.38 1.29
N LYS A 83 -14.05 17.25 1.01
CA LYS A 83 -15.44 16.86 0.77
C LYS A 83 -15.54 15.68 -0.20
N GLY A 84 -16.33 14.69 0.18
CA GLY A 84 -16.59 13.51 -0.63
C GLY A 84 -15.46 12.46 -0.62
N MET A 85 -14.50 12.57 0.28
CA MET A 85 -13.52 11.52 0.52
C MET A 85 -14.05 10.46 1.48
N LEU A 86 -15.01 10.78 2.32
CA LEU A 86 -15.70 9.85 3.20
C LEU A 86 -17.01 9.38 2.55
N TYR A 87 -17.42 8.17 2.87
CA TYR A 87 -18.69 7.57 2.42
C TYR A 87 -19.82 7.83 3.39
N ASP A 88 -19.50 8.13 4.66
CA ASP A 88 -20.42 8.43 5.73
C ASP A 88 -19.76 9.37 6.76
N ASN A 89 -20.55 9.86 7.71
CA ASN A 89 -20.05 10.61 8.86
C ASN A 89 -19.23 9.72 9.78
N VAL A 90 -18.09 10.22 10.27
CA VAL A 90 -17.17 9.48 11.11
C VAL A 90 -16.88 10.25 12.40
N PRO A 91 -17.40 9.82 13.55
CA PRO A 91 -16.90 10.25 14.85
C PRO A 91 -15.52 9.60 15.07
N LEU A 92 -14.45 10.42 15.05
CA LEU A 92 -13.09 9.91 15.13
C LEU A 92 -12.74 9.44 16.54
N GLN A 93 -12.29 8.22 16.68
CA GLN A 93 -11.71 7.71 17.91
C GLN A 93 -10.20 8.00 17.95
N TYR A 94 -9.89 9.30 18.02
CA TYR A 94 -8.54 9.81 17.97
C TYR A 94 -7.76 9.54 19.25
N GLN A 95 -6.56 8.98 19.12
CA GLN A 95 -5.63 8.76 20.21
C GLN A 95 -4.19 9.03 19.77
N VAL A 96 -3.35 9.45 20.71
CA VAL A 96 -1.91 9.65 20.52
C VAL A 96 -1.15 8.78 21.52
N LYS A 97 -0.15 8.05 21.02
CA LYS A 97 0.75 7.26 21.86
C LYS A 97 2.18 7.77 21.70
N ALA A 98 2.88 7.88 22.82
CA ALA A 98 4.28 8.26 22.87
C ALA A 98 5.11 7.02 23.17
N ASP A 99 5.63 6.36 22.14
CA ASP A 99 6.56 5.25 22.33
C ASP A 99 7.95 5.79 22.69
N SER A 100 8.59 5.15 23.68
CA SER A 100 9.96 5.52 24.06
C SER A 100 10.93 5.28 22.90
N GLY A 101 11.76 6.26 22.62
CA GLY A 101 12.75 6.14 21.54
C GLY A 101 12.21 6.37 20.12
N ALA A 102 10.90 6.41 19.89
CA ALA A 102 10.31 6.63 18.58
C ALA A 102 10.62 8.02 18.03
N VAL A 103 10.81 8.10 16.70
CA VAL A 103 11.12 9.34 15.98
C VAL A 103 9.92 10.26 15.84
N ALA A 104 8.70 9.73 15.97
CA ALA A 104 7.44 10.46 15.98
C ALA A 104 6.45 9.82 16.95
N PHE A 105 5.35 10.51 17.25
CA PHE A 105 4.21 9.90 17.93
C PHE A 105 3.50 8.91 17.01
N THR A 106 2.80 7.97 17.63
CA THR A 106 1.85 7.10 16.92
C THR A 106 0.45 7.70 17.08
N TYR A 107 -0.17 8.03 15.96
CA TYR A 107 -1.49 8.65 15.86
C TYR A 107 -2.51 7.62 15.38
N GLN A 108 -3.45 7.27 16.25
CA GLN A 108 -4.64 6.54 15.87
C GLN A 108 -5.70 7.56 15.40
N LEU A 109 -5.99 7.60 14.10
CA LEU A 109 -7.01 8.48 13.53
C LEU A 109 -8.42 7.92 13.76
N ASN A 110 -8.53 6.60 13.77
CA ASN A 110 -9.73 5.87 14.20
C ASN A 110 -9.36 4.48 14.69
N ASP A 111 -10.19 3.85 15.53
CA ASP A 111 -9.98 2.51 16.08
C ASP A 111 -10.05 1.42 14.99
N LYS A 112 -11.02 1.56 14.09
CA LYS A 112 -11.16 0.72 12.89
C LYS A 112 -10.77 1.50 11.65
N PRO A 113 -10.10 0.87 10.68
CA PRO A 113 -9.79 1.52 9.41
C PRO A 113 -11.06 1.99 8.71
N VAL A 114 -11.11 3.27 8.36
CA VAL A 114 -12.19 3.85 7.55
C VAL A 114 -11.65 4.17 6.16
N PRO A 115 -12.16 3.53 5.10
CA PRO A 115 -11.67 3.75 3.75
C PRO A 115 -11.98 5.17 3.26
N LEU A 116 -11.04 5.72 2.50
CA LEU A 116 -11.18 6.99 1.81
C LEU A 116 -11.40 6.76 0.31
N HIS A 117 -12.27 7.53 -0.31
CA HIS A 117 -12.58 7.43 -1.74
C HIS A 117 -11.36 7.66 -2.62
N ALA A 118 -10.49 8.59 -2.22
CA ALA A 118 -9.20 8.86 -2.85
C ALA A 118 -8.15 9.14 -1.77
N SER A 119 -6.89 9.32 -2.19
CA SER A 119 -5.81 9.63 -1.27
C SER A 119 -5.98 11.00 -0.62
N CYS A 120 -5.73 11.07 0.67
CA CYS A 120 -5.71 12.29 1.47
C CYS A 120 -4.31 12.54 2.01
N GLU A 121 -3.93 13.79 2.16
CA GLU A 121 -2.63 14.20 2.67
C GLU A 121 -2.60 14.09 4.20
N LEU A 122 -1.62 13.33 4.70
CA LEU A 122 -1.28 13.21 6.10
C LEU A 122 0.12 13.77 6.33
N ARG A 123 0.30 14.62 7.33
CA ARG A 123 1.59 15.12 7.79
C ARG A 123 1.82 14.74 9.23
N ILE A 124 2.97 14.12 9.52
CA ILE A 124 3.39 13.74 10.87
C ILE A 124 4.73 14.39 11.18
N GLY A 125 4.78 15.19 12.24
CA GLY A 125 5.97 15.86 12.72
C GLY A 125 6.95 14.91 13.41
N LEU A 126 8.24 15.16 13.23
CA LEU A 126 9.29 14.48 13.96
C LEU A 126 9.44 15.05 15.38
N ARG A 127 9.63 14.18 16.36
CA ARG A 127 9.85 14.54 17.78
C ARG A 127 11.31 14.92 18.07
N ARG A 128 12.21 14.58 17.18
CA ARG A 128 13.65 14.75 17.34
C ARG A 128 14.23 15.44 16.11
N LYS A 129 15.42 16.01 16.28
CA LYS A 129 16.18 16.51 15.15
C LYS A 129 16.33 15.40 14.11
N PRO A 130 16.01 15.66 12.84
CA PRO A 130 16.12 14.66 11.79
C PRO A 130 17.56 14.20 11.61
N VAL A 131 17.74 12.95 11.13
CA VAL A 131 19.04 12.47 10.65
C VAL A 131 19.47 13.27 9.42
N ALA A 132 20.77 13.25 9.10
CA ALA A 132 21.31 14.02 7.97
C ALA A 132 20.65 13.64 6.64
N ASP A 133 20.39 12.34 6.42
CA ASP A 133 19.67 11.83 5.27
C ASP A 133 18.21 11.58 5.60
N THR A 134 17.36 12.56 5.31
CA THR A 134 15.93 12.51 5.58
C THR A 134 15.15 11.54 4.67
N THR A 135 15.77 11.01 3.60
CA THR A 135 15.17 9.99 2.75
C THR A 135 14.99 8.64 3.46
N LYS A 136 15.68 8.47 4.60
CA LYS A 136 15.56 7.26 5.45
C LYS A 136 14.28 7.20 6.28
N TYR A 137 13.47 8.24 6.27
CA TYR A 137 12.18 8.23 6.95
C TYR A 137 11.05 7.83 6.00
N TYR A 138 10.07 7.13 6.56
CA TYR A 138 8.80 6.83 5.89
C TYR A 138 7.64 6.91 6.88
N VAL A 139 6.44 7.21 6.37
CA VAL A 139 5.21 7.07 7.14
C VAL A 139 4.79 5.61 7.12
N ALA A 140 4.55 5.05 8.29
CA ALA A 140 4.12 3.68 8.48
C ALA A 140 2.67 3.63 8.97
N ARG A 141 1.85 2.81 8.33
CA ARG A 141 0.59 2.34 8.87
C ARG A 141 0.87 1.23 9.88
N VAL A 142 0.30 1.36 11.07
CA VAL A 142 0.49 0.41 12.18
C VAL A 142 -0.75 -0.45 12.34
N THR A 143 -0.59 -1.77 12.31
CA THR A 143 -1.69 -2.71 12.58
C THR A 143 -1.95 -2.84 14.07
N PRO A 144 -3.11 -3.41 14.50
CA PRO A 144 -3.37 -3.71 15.92
C PRO A 144 -2.33 -4.61 16.57
N LYS A 145 -1.62 -5.42 15.78
CA LYS A 145 -0.51 -6.28 16.24
C LYS A 145 0.84 -5.56 16.31
N GLY A 146 0.88 -4.25 15.98
CA GLY A 146 2.11 -3.46 15.97
C GLY A 146 2.96 -3.59 14.69
N THR A 147 2.53 -4.40 13.72
CA THR A 147 3.25 -4.51 12.43
C THR A 147 3.14 -3.19 11.66
N LYS A 148 4.26 -2.73 11.12
CA LYS A 148 4.37 -1.50 10.35
C LYS A 148 4.41 -1.81 8.85
N TYR A 149 3.59 -1.12 8.07
CA TYR A 149 3.60 -1.15 6.61
C TYR A 149 3.88 0.23 6.07
N SER A 150 4.87 0.36 5.22
CA SER A 150 5.19 1.64 4.59
C SER A 150 4.02 2.14 3.72
N VAL A 151 3.69 3.42 3.88
CA VAL A 151 2.83 4.16 2.96
C VAL A 151 3.64 5.22 2.19
N GLY A 152 4.98 5.14 2.27
CA GLY A 152 5.90 6.10 1.67
C GLY A 152 5.99 7.38 2.47
N GLY A 153 6.27 8.47 1.77
CA GLY A 153 6.32 9.81 2.34
C GLY A 153 7.59 10.56 1.95
N LYS A 154 7.54 11.86 2.17
CA LYS A 154 8.64 12.77 1.92
C LYS A 154 8.77 13.72 3.10
N TYR A 155 10.00 13.99 3.51
CA TYR A 155 10.28 14.98 4.55
C TYR A 155 10.20 16.40 3.97
N GLU A 156 9.40 17.24 4.62
CA GLU A 156 9.23 18.66 4.30
C GLU A 156 9.00 19.44 5.61
N ASP A 157 9.84 20.45 5.89
CA ASP A 157 9.66 21.42 6.97
C ASP A 157 9.36 20.83 8.36
N GLY A 158 10.09 19.80 8.76
CA GLY A 158 9.90 19.14 10.06
C GLY A 158 8.85 18.05 10.08
N PHE A 159 8.14 17.80 8.97
CA PHE A 159 7.09 16.82 8.84
C PHE A 159 7.40 15.77 7.77
N MET A 160 6.95 14.56 8.03
CA MET A 160 6.79 13.54 6.99
C MET A 160 5.40 13.67 6.37
N LYS A 161 5.35 13.96 5.09
CA LYS A 161 4.14 14.11 4.29
C LYS A 161 3.90 12.82 3.49
N ALA A 162 2.73 12.23 3.63
CA ALA A 162 2.34 11.01 2.90
C ALA A 162 0.89 11.09 2.42
N SER A 163 0.56 10.21 1.48
CA SER A 163 -0.79 10.03 0.96
C SER A 163 -1.41 8.76 1.55
N ILE A 164 -2.51 8.91 2.29
CA ILE A 164 -3.23 7.79 2.91
C ILE A 164 -4.56 7.54 2.21
N ARG A 165 -5.04 6.28 2.24
CA ARG A 165 -6.31 5.87 1.67
C ARG A 165 -7.31 5.31 2.70
N GLU A 166 -6.99 5.41 3.96
CA GLU A 166 -7.87 5.04 5.07
C GLU A 166 -7.53 5.84 6.32
N LEU A 167 -8.49 6.01 7.21
CA LEU A 167 -8.25 6.52 8.56
C LEU A 167 -7.91 5.31 9.44
N GLY A 168 -6.67 5.19 9.84
CA GLY A 168 -6.14 4.10 10.64
C GLY A 168 -5.12 4.62 11.64
N THR A 169 -4.14 3.79 11.99
CA THR A 169 -3.05 4.19 12.89
C THR A 169 -1.77 4.41 12.12
N TYR A 170 -1.10 5.54 12.35
CA TYR A 170 0.09 5.97 11.63
C TYR A 170 1.20 6.49 12.55
N THR A 171 2.43 6.29 12.14
CA THR A 171 3.63 6.85 12.76
C THR A 171 4.68 7.14 11.69
N VAL A 172 5.81 7.74 12.08
CA VAL A 172 7.01 7.79 11.23
C VAL A 172 8.00 6.74 11.73
N ALA A 173 8.61 6.04 10.80
CA ALA A 173 9.70 5.12 11.07
C ALA A 173 10.96 5.50 10.29
N LEU A 174 12.10 4.99 10.74
CA LEU A 174 13.41 5.15 10.12
C LEU A 174 13.84 3.80 9.56
N ASP A 175 14.30 3.79 8.33
CA ASP A 175 14.87 2.60 7.69
C ASP A 175 16.25 2.91 7.12
N THR A 176 17.26 2.28 7.71
CA THR A 176 18.66 2.37 7.29
C THR A 176 19.22 1.00 6.93
N VAL A 177 18.38 -0.04 6.92
CA VAL A 177 18.77 -1.43 6.69
C VAL A 177 18.51 -1.77 5.24
N PRO A 178 19.54 -2.17 4.47
CA PRO A 178 19.34 -2.58 3.08
C PRO A 178 18.52 -3.87 2.97
N PRO A 179 17.80 -4.08 1.85
CA PRO A 179 17.03 -5.29 1.60
C PRO A 179 17.94 -6.53 1.48
N GLU A 180 17.38 -7.69 1.79
CA GLU A 180 18.04 -8.99 1.65
C GLU A 180 17.80 -9.60 0.27
N ILE A 181 18.86 -10.15 -0.33
CA ILE A 181 18.81 -10.91 -1.59
C ILE A 181 19.25 -12.35 -1.28
N ILE A 182 18.35 -13.30 -1.37
CA ILE A 182 18.60 -14.70 -1.01
C ILE A 182 18.47 -15.58 -2.26
N PRO A 183 19.59 -16.18 -2.74
CA PRO A 183 19.54 -17.16 -3.82
C PRO A 183 18.77 -18.41 -3.39
N VAL A 184 17.83 -18.89 -4.20
CA VAL A 184 17.01 -20.06 -3.90
C VAL A 184 17.42 -21.21 -4.78
N ASN A 185 17.86 -22.34 -4.16
CA ASN A 185 18.30 -23.55 -4.86
C ASN A 185 19.33 -23.28 -5.97
N LYS A 186 20.32 -22.44 -5.69
CA LYS A 186 21.33 -21.99 -6.66
C LYS A 186 21.99 -23.14 -7.45
N ASN A 187 22.27 -24.25 -6.77
CA ASN A 187 22.86 -25.45 -7.38
C ASN A 187 22.00 -26.12 -8.46
N LEU A 188 20.73 -25.76 -8.54
CA LEU A 188 19.76 -26.28 -9.50
C LEU A 188 19.46 -25.31 -10.65
N TRP A 189 19.98 -24.09 -10.64
CA TRP A 189 19.63 -23.06 -11.63
C TRP A 189 19.88 -23.51 -13.06
N GLY A 190 21.09 -23.98 -13.35
CA GLY A 190 21.43 -24.46 -14.68
C GLY A 190 20.60 -25.67 -15.12
N ARG A 191 20.44 -26.68 -14.24
CA ARG A 191 19.62 -27.86 -14.53
C ARG A 191 18.16 -27.50 -14.81
N ASN A 192 17.60 -26.57 -14.04
CA ASN A 192 16.21 -26.16 -14.16
C ASN A 192 15.99 -25.06 -15.22
N GLY A 193 17.08 -24.53 -15.81
CA GLY A 193 17.00 -23.42 -16.77
C GLY A 193 16.37 -22.16 -16.18
N LYS A 194 16.52 -21.95 -14.85
CA LYS A 194 15.83 -20.88 -14.14
C LYS A 194 16.63 -20.39 -12.94
N ILE A 195 16.80 -19.07 -12.83
CA ILE A 195 17.38 -18.40 -11.67
C ILE A 195 16.25 -17.94 -10.77
N VAL A 196 16.38 -18.16 -9.45
CA VAL A 196 15.36 -17.78 -8.47
C VAL A 196 16.02 -17.06 -7.31
N TYR A 197 15.50 -15.87 -7.00
CA TYR A 197 15.84 -15.13 -5.78
C TYR A 197 14.59 -14.93 -4.91
N ARG A 198 14.80 -14.92 -3.61
CA ARG A 198 13.86 -14.37 -2.64
C ARG A 198 14.37 -13.00 -2.22
N LEU A 199 13.57 -11.97 -2.43
CA LEU A 199 13.88 -10.62 -1.99
C LEU A 199 13.03 -10.29 -0.77
N LYS A 200 13.65 -9.71 0.28
CA LYS A 200 12.98 -9.38 1.54
C LYS A 200 13.45 -8.02 2.02
N ASP A 201 12.52 -7.27 2.56
CA ASP A 201 12.77 -6.03 3.28
C ASP A 201 11.83 -5.95 4.48
N GLU A 202 12.35 -5.56 5.64
CA GLU A 202 11.57 -5.47 6.89
C GLU A 202 11.16 -4.04 7.24
N GLY A 203 11.68 -3.06 6.50
CA GLY A 203 11.45 -1.64 6.74
C GLY A 203 10.47 -1.00 5.77
N ALA A 204 11.01 -0.16 4.89
CA ALA A 204 10.22 0.64 3.96
C ALA A 204 9.63 -0.15 2.78
N GLY A 205 10.11 -1.38 2.57
CA GLY A 205 9.72 -2.24 1.46
C GLY A 205 10.54 -2.03 0.19
N ILE A 206 10.56 -3.04 -0.69
CA ILE A 206 11.32 -3.01 -1.93
C ILE A 206 10.69 -2.03 -2.92
N ALA A 207 11.46 -1.04 -3.36
CA ALA A 207 11.05 -0.06 -4.37
C ALA A 207 11.42 -0.49 -5.79
N SER A 208 12.62 -1.07 -5.97
CA SER A 208 13.10 -1.48 -7.28
C SER A 208 14.08 -2.63 -7.21
N TYR A 209 14.20 -3.35 -8.32
CA TYR A 209 15.22 -4.38 -8.52
C TYR A 209 15.69 -4.38 -9.97
N ARG A 210 16.93 -4.82 -10.18
CA ARG A 210 17.53 -4.99 -11.51
C ARG A 210 18.44 -6.23 -11.51
N GLY A 211 18.19 -7.12 -12.43
CA GLY A 211 19.05 -8.29 -12.67
C GLY A 211 19.83 -8.15 -13.96
N THR A 212 21.07 -8.67 -13.98
CA THR A 212 21.87 -8.85 -15.18
C THR A 212 22.48 -10.25 -15.20
N ILE A 213 22.74 -10.80 -16.39
CA ILE A 213 23.54 -12.01 -16.60
C ILE A 213 24.68 -11.65 -17.54
N ASP A 214 25.91 -11.87 -17.09
CA ASP A 214 27.15 -11.49 -17.81
C ASP A 214 27.19 -10.00 -18.22
N GLY A 215 26.56 -9.15 -17.42
CA GLY A 215 26.46 -7.71 -17.64
C GLY A 215 25.23 -7.28 -18.46
N GLU A 216 24.59 -8.19 -19.18
CA GLU A 216 23.40 -7.91 -19.98
C GLU A 216 22.12 -7.98 -19.13
N TYR A 217 21.15 -7.11 -19.44
CA TYR A 217 19.89 -7.08 -18.70
C TYR A 217 19.15 -8.41 -18.77
N ALA A 218 18.72 -8.90 -17.61
CA ALA A 218 17.93 -10.11 -17.47
C ALA A 218 16.58 -9.79 -16.79
N LEU A 219 15.49 -10.22 -17.42
CA LEU A 219 14.15 -10.00 -16.89
C LEU A 219 13.83 -10.98 -15.75
N PHE A 220 13.72 -10.44 -14.55
CA PHE A 220 13.20 -11.16 -13.38
C PHE A 220 11.73 -10.84 -13.21
N GLY A 221 10.87 -11.84 -13.33
CA GLY A 221 9.43 -11.72 -13.10
C GLY A 221 9.05 -12.20 -11.70
N ARG A 222 7.87 -11.78 -11.24
CA ARG A 222 7.26 -12.26 -9.99
C ARG A 222 6.04 -13.12 -10.32
N PRO A 223 6.23 -14.46 -10.51
CA PRO A 223 5.17 -15.33 -11.03
C PRO A 223 4.01 -15.50 -10.06
N ASN A 224 4.24 -15.24 -8.76
CA ASN A 224 3.21 -15.27 -7.73
C ASN A 224 3.34 -14.03 -6.83
N ILE A 225 2.30 -13.18 -6.86
CA ILE A 225 2.27 -11.91 -6.10
C ILE A 225 2.34 -12.14 -4.57
N VAL A 226 1.82 -13.26 -4.09
CA VAL A 226 1.79 -13.58 -2.66
C VAL A 226 3.17 -14.04 -2.16
N LYS A 227 3.95 -14.70 -3.02
CA LYS A 227 5.28 -15.19 -2.67
C LYS A 227 6.34 -14.15 -3.06
N SER A 228 7.30 -13.92 -2.16
CA SER A 228 8.43 -12.99 -2.38
C SER A 228 9.54 -13.64 -3.19
N TYR A 229 9.20 -14.29 -4.33
CA TYR A 229 10.15 -14.90 -5.26
C TYR A 229 10.16 -14.15 -6.59
N TRP A 230 11.39 -13.97 -7.10
CA TRP A 230 11.67 -13.39 -8.42
C TRP A 230 12.40 -14.42 -9.24
N GLU A 231 11.92 -14.66 -10.45
CA GLU A 231 12.41 -15.72 -11.33
C GLU A 231 12.82 -15.15 -12.68
N CYS A 232 13.97 -15.61 -13.19
CA CYS A 232 14.42 -15.39 -14.55
C CYS A 232 14.53 -16.74 -15.23
N VAL A 233 13.76 -16.97 -16.30
CA VAL A 233 13.89 -18.15 -17.15
C VAL A 233 15.05 -17.90 -18.13
N LEU A 234 16.00 -18.84 -18.18
CA LEU A 234 17.16 -18.75 -19.06
C LEU A 234 16.76 -19.06 -20.49
N ASP A 235 17.07 -18.14 -21.41
CA ASP A 235 16.79 -18.27 -22.84
C ASP A 235 18.12 -18.46 -23.60
N PRO A 236 18.30 -19.58 -24.38
CA PRO A 236 19.50 -19.81 -25.17
C PRO A 236 19.84 -18.73 -26.18
N LYS A 237 18.87 -17.86 -26.52
CA LYS A 237 19.09 -16.71 -27.40
C LYS A 237 19.89 -15.59 -26.73
N HIS A 238 19.86 -15.52 -25.40
CA HIS A 238 20.51 -14.47 -24.63
C HIS A 238 21.63 -14.98 -23.72
N VAL A 239 21.57 -16.25 -23.28
CA VAL A 239 22.58 -16.87 -22.43
C VAL A 239 23.06 -18.15 -23.08
N LYS A 240 24.36 -18.30 -23.29
CA LYS A 240 24.96 -19.45 -23.98
C LYS A 240 24.97 -20.68 -23.10
N LYS A 241 24.40 -21.82 -23.53
CA LYS A 241 24.51 -23.10 -22.82
C LYS A 241 25.94 -23.63 -22.78
N GLY A 242 26.28 -24.40 -21.75
CA GLY A 242 27.56 -25.08 -21.56
C GLY A 242 28.65 -24.18 -20.96
N GLY A 243 28.28 -22.99 -20.48
CA GLY A 243 29.19 -22.01 -19.91
C GLY A 243 29.00 -21.73 -18.43
N LYS A 244 30.01 -21.09 -17.83
CA LYS A 244 29.91 -20.46 -16.53
C LYS A 244 29.44 -19.03 -16.73
N HIS A 245 28.39 -18.64 -16.00
CA HIS A 245 27.77 -17.33 -16.08
C HIS A 245 27.79 -16.63 -14.73
N THR A 246 27.70 -15.32 -14.77
CA THR A 246 27.59 -14.48 -13.58
C THR A 246 26.25 -13.76 -13.62
N VAL A 247 25.41 -13.95 -12.60
CA VAL A 247 24.20 -13.15 -12.39
C VAL A 247 24.47 -12.12 -11.32
N GLU A 248 24.05 -10.88 -11.56
CA GLU A 248 24.07 -9.80 -10.57
C GLU A 248 22.65 -9.30 -10.35
N MET A 249 22.25 -9.21 -9.09
CA MET A 249 20.94 -8.69 -8.66
C MET A 249 21.16 -7.48 -7.76
N THR A 250 20.65 -6.34 -8.15
CA THR A 250 20.62 -5.11 -7.36
C THR A 250 19.21 -4.88 -6.88
N VAL A 251 19.02 -4.63 -5.59
CA VAL A 251 17.71 -4.33 -4.99
C VAL A 251 17.82 -3.07 -4.16
N THR A 252 16.84 -2.18 -4.31
CA THR A 252 16.76 -0.91 -3.57
C THR A 252 15.40 -0.83 -2.87
N ASP A 253 15.40 -0.47 -1.60
CA ASP A 253 14.18 -0.21 -0.82
C ASP A 253 13.59 1.19 -1.09
N ALA A 254 12.45 1.51 -0.47
CA ALA A 254 11.80 2.81 -0.63
C ALA A 254 12.52 3.96 0.10
N CYS A 255 13.48 3.65 0.98
CA CYS A 255 14.35 4.62 1.65
C CYS A 255 15.73 4.77 0.98
N GLY A 256 15.93 4.13 -0.19
CA GLY A 256 17.17 4.21 -0.97
C GLY A 256 18.33 3.39 -0.40
N ASN A 257 18.08 2.45 0.52
CA ASN A 257 19.11 1.50 0.92
C ASN A 257 19.23 0.42 -0.15
N GLN A 258 20.46 0.01 -0.49
CA GLN A 258 20.70 -0.86 -1.63
C GLN A 258 21.56 -2.07 -1.23
N THR A 259 21.22 -3.22 -1.80
CA THR A 259 22.02 -4.44 -1.76
C THR A 259 22.31 -4.93 -3.17
N VAL A 260 23.52 -5.42 -3.38
CA VAL A 260 23.94 -6.07 -4.62
C VAL A 260 24.40 -7.50 -4.29
N SER A 261 23.83 -8.49 -4.98
CA SER A 261 24.26 -9.90 -4.92
C SER A 261 24.86 -10.30 -6.26
N LYS A 262 26.01 -10.95 -6.20
CA LYS A 262 26.70 -11.46 -7.37
C LYS A 262 26.98 -12.95 -7.21
N GLU A 263 26.40 -13.76 -8.10
CA GLU A 263 26.45 -15.20 -8.03
C GLU A 263 26.93 -15.80 -9.35
N THR A 264 27.62 -16.95 -9.28
CA THR A 264 28.00 -17.69 -10.49
C THR A 264 27.22 -18.99 -10.57
N PHE A 265 26.87 -19.39 -11.79
CA PHE A 265 26.21 -20.66 -12.10
C PHE A 265 26.73 -21.24 -13.42
N VAL A 266 26.45 -22.50 -13.66
CA VAL A 266 26.73 -23.18 -14.94
C VAL A 266 25.40 -23.54 -15.58
N TRP A 267 25.27 -23.29 -16.89
CA TRP A 267 24.04 -23.62 -17.63
C TRP A 267 24.33 -24.18 -18.99
#